data_3afe9c8dfe65d08002041d71f0edfb9a
#
_entry.id   3afe9c8dfe65d08002041d71f0edfb9a
#
_cell.length_a   1.000
_cell.length_b   1.000
_cell.length_c   1.000
_cell.angle_alpha   90.00
_cell.angle_beta   90.00
_cell.angle_gamma   90.00
#
_symmetry.space_group_name_H-M   'P 1'
#
loop_
_entity.id
_entity.type
_entity.pdbx_description
1 polymer ?
#
loop_
_entity_poly.entity_id
_entity_poly.type
_entity_poly.pdbx_seq_one_letter_code
_entity_poly.pdbx_strand_id
1 'polypeptide(L)'
;KQDASGQRNSDNGICVVEAGTGTGKTIAYLLSTLPLARLTGKQVVVSTGTVALQEQLVNKDIPMLLKSADWNYSVSLVKGRGRYLCPLRLEQCLDGAKAKESGVFLFDDEVNFNPSENIIKKYLTMDKAISDGTWLGDRDSWPDILEDIDWRPLTVNRSQCAGRKCRY
;
A
#
# COMPACT_ATOMS: atom_id res chain seq x y z
N LYS A 1 -8.69 -35.28 -0.14
CA LYS A 1 -9.38 -36.58 -0.22
C LYS A 1 -9.78 -36.79 -1.69
N GLN A 2 -9.51 -37.96 -2.26
CA GLN A 2 -10.03 -38.34 -3.57
C GLN A 2 -11.43 -38.92 -3.38
N ASP A 3 -12.35 -38.53 -4.25
CA ASP A 3 -13.66 -39.20 -4.33
C ASP A 3 -13.57 -40.55 -5.08
N ALA A 4 -14.66 -41.30 -5.06
CA ALA A 4 -14.74 -42.61 -5.69
C ALA A 4 -14.53 -42.59 -7.24
N SER A 5 -14.50 -41.39 -7.88
CA SER A 5 -14.26 -41.21 -9.32
C SER A 5 -12.83 -40.80 -9.67
N GLY A 6 -11.95 -40.65 -8.67
CA GLY A 6 -10.58 -40.22 -8.86
C GLY A 6 -10.40 -38.73 -9.24
N GLN A 7 -11.49 -37.93 -9.26
CA GLN A 7 -11.42 -36.51 -9.46
C GLN A 7 -10.98 -35.84 -8.17
N ARG A 8 -9.96 -35.02 -8.26
CA ARG A 8 -9.59 -34.11 -7.16
C ARG A 8 -10.69 -33.05 -7.05
N ASN A 9 -11.51 -33.17 -6.01
CA ASN A 9 -12.33 -32.04 -5.63
C ASN A 9 -11.41 -30.85 -5.38
N SER A 10 -11.67 -29.76 -6.08
CA SER A 10 -11.02 -28.47 -5.85
C SER A 10 -11.59 -27.82 -4.58
N ASP A 11 -11.58 -28.56 -3.47
CA ASP A 11 -11.88 -27.99 -2.17
C ASP A 11 -10.77 -27.00 -1.87
N ASN A 12 -11.14 -25.72 -1.82
CA ASN A 12 -10.29 -24.66 -1.28
C ASN A 12 -9.98 -25.00 0.18
N GLY A 13 -8.92 -25.79 0.38
CA GLY A 13 -8.52 -26.25 1.70
C GLY A 13 -8.09 -25.09 2.55
N ILE A 14 -8.67 -24.93 3.74
CA ILE A 14 -8.24 -23.99 4.76
C ILE A 14 -7.36 -24.77 5.75
N CYS A 15 -6.16 -24.26 5.98
CA CYS A 15 -5.25 -24.77 7.02
C CYS A 15 -5.09 -23.69 8.09
N VAL A 16 -5.42 -24.01 9.33
CA VAL A 16 -5.25 -23.12 10.47
C VAL A 16 -4.10 -23.65 11.34
N VAL A 17 -3.10 -22.81 11.57
CA VAL A 17 -1.93 -23.16 12.39
C VAL A 17 -1.76 -22.12 13.48
N GLU A 18 -1.74 -22.58 14.73
CA GLU A 18 -1.40 -21.75 15.88
C GLU A 18 0.05 -22.02 16.30
N ALA A 19 0.80 -20.94 16.50
CA ALA A 19 2.17 -21.02 17.02
C ALA A 19 2.50 -19.72 17.76
N GLY A 20 3.29 -19.81 18.84
CA GLY A 20 3.71 -18.68 19.67
C GLY A 20 4.49 -17.62 18.88
N THR A 21 4.72 -16.46 19.49
CA THR A 21 5.58 -15.41 18.92
C THR A 21 7.04 -15.90 18.87
N GLY A 22 7.79 -15.47 17.83
CA GLY A 22 9.20 -15.83 17.69
C GLY A 22 9.49 -17.26 17.18
N THR A 23 8.47 -18.08 16.91
CA THR A 23 8.65 -19.47 16.45
C THR A 23 9.02 -19.62 14.97
N GLY A 24 9.24 -18.52 14.25
CA GLY A 24 9.59 -18.56 12.83
C GLY A 24 8.42 -18.82 11.88
N LYS A 25 7.17 -18.54 12.31
CA LYS A 25 5.96 -18.73 11.47
C LYS A 25 6.11 -18.18 10.05
N THR A 26 6.65 -16.97 9.94
CA THR A 26 6.84 -16.30 8.63
C THR A 26 7.68 -17.14 7.68
N ILE A 27 8.83 -17.59 8.16
CA ILE A 27 9.73 -18.44 7.36
C ILE A 27 9.08 -19.77 7.03
N ALA A 28 8.37 -20.38 8.00
CA ALA A 28 7.71 -21.67 7.80
C ALA A 28 6.65 -21.62 6.68
N TYR A 29 5.76 -20.63 6.67
CA TYR A 29 4.77 -20.56 5.60
C TYR A 29 5.37 -20.13 4.26
N LEU A 30 6.41 -19.28 4.23
CA LEU A 30 7.08 -18.92 2.99
C LEU A 30 7.80 -20.14 2.37
N LEU A 31 8.54 -20.91 3.18
CA LEU A 31 9.22 -22.12 2.72
C LEU A 31 8.27 -23.18 2.17
N SER A 32 7.06 -23.27 2.67
CA SER A 32 6.06 -24.22 2.18
C SER A 32 5.28 -23.69 0.96
N THR A 33 4.94 -22.41 0.93
CA THR A 33 4.04 -21.87 -0.10
C THR A 33 4.76 -21.42 -1.36
N LEU A 34 5.97 -20.87 -1.28
CA LEU A 34 6.70 -20.37 -2.44
C LEU A 34 7.04 -21.48 -3.44
N PRO A 35 7.62 -22.63 -3.04
CA PRO A 35 7.87 -23.73 -3.97
C PRO A 35 6.59 -24.28 -4.57
N LEU A 36 5.52 -24.39 -3.78
CA LEU A 36 4.22 -24.87 -4.25
C LEU A 36 3.63 -23.92 -5.30
N ALA A 37 3.72 -22.61 -5.09
CA ALA A 37 3.28 -21.61 -6.04
C ALA A 37 4.02 -21.74 -7.38
N ARG A 38 5.34 -21.93 -7.34
CA ARG A 38 6.16 -22.14 -8.53
C ARG A 38 5.75 -23.41 -9.30
N LEU A 39 5.56 -24.52 -8.58
CA LEU A 39 5.15 -25.79 -9.18
C LEU A 39 3.76 -25.71 -9.81
N THR A 40 2.87 -24.90 -9.25
CA THR A 40 1.48 -24.77 -9.72
C THR A 40 1.23 -23.57 -10.63
N GLY A 41 2.25 -22.74 -10.90
CA GLY A 41 2.13 -21.50 -11.68
C GLY A 41 1.22 -20.46 -11.02
N LYS A 42 1.08 -20.50 -9.69
CA LYS A 42 0.21 -19.58 -8.92
C LYS A 42 1.00 -18.52 -8.18
N GLN A 43 0.31 -17.46 -7.79
CA GLN A 43 0.85 -16.40 -6.93
C GLN A 43 0.56 -16.71 -5.47
N VAL A 44 1.47 -16.29 -4.56
CA VAL A 44 1.25 -16.28 -3.12
C VAL A 44 0.87 -14.86 -2.70
N VAL A 45 -0.24 -14.72 -2.01
CA VAL A 45 -0.66 -13.46 -1.38
C VAL A 45 -0.52 -13.61 0.13
N VAL A 46 0.34 -12.78 0.73
CA VAL A 46 0.51 -12.74 2.18
C VAL A 46 -0.18 -11.50 2.72
N SER A 47 -1.17 -11.69 3.60
CA SER A 47 -1.86 -10.60 4.30
C SER A 47 -1.37 -10.53 5.75
N THR A 48 -1.01 -9.32 6.19
CA THR A 48 -0.54 -9.06 7.55
C THR A 48 -1.37 -7.96 8.20
N GLY A 49 -1.41 -7.93 9.53
CA GLY A 49 -2.23 -6.97 10.27
C GLY A 49 -1.63 -5.57 10.40
N THR A 50 -0.33 -5.39 10.14
CA THR A 50 0.36 -4.10 10.33
C THR A 50 1.35 -3.80 9.21
N VAL A 51 1.57 -2.51 8.94
CA VAL A 51 2.57 -2.04 7.96
C VAL A 51 3.97 -2.50 8.36
N ALA A 52 4.32 -2.43 9.64
CA ALA A 52 5.63 -2.86 10.13
C ALA A 52 5.92 -4.33 9.80
N LEU A 53 4.93 -5.22 9.94
CA LEU A 53 5.07 -6.63 9.54
C LEU A 53 5.19 -6.80 8.02
N GLN A 54 4.49 -5.98 7.23
CA GLN A 54 4.64 -5.97 5.77
C GLN A 54 6.06 -5.59 5.36
N GLU A 55 6.58 -4.52 5.95
CA GLU A 55 7.93 -4.02 5.67
C GLU A 55 9.02 -5.00 6.12
N GLN A 56 8.88 -5.59 7.31
CA GLN A 56 9.77 -6.64 7.76
C GLN A 56 9.82 -7.80 6.76
N LEU A 57 8.66 -8.23 6.30
CA LEU A 57 8.53 -9.35 5.37
C LEU A 57 9.22 -9.06 4.04
N VAL A 58 8.97 -7.88 3.46
CA VAL A 58 9.50 -7.51 2.14
C VAL A 58 10.97 -7.12 2.18
N ASN A 59 11.40 -6.40 3.24
CA ASN A 59 12.75 -5.84 3.30
C ASN A 59 13.75 -6.76 3.99
N LYS A 60 13.30 -7.75 4.76
CA LYS A 60 14.19 -8.62 5.55
C LYS A 60 13.95 -10.11 5.28
N ASP A 61 12.75 -10.61 5.58
CA ASP A 61 12.49 -12.03 5.64
C ASP A 61 12.54 -12.69 4.24
N ILE A 62 11.86 -12.11 3.26
CA ILE A 62 11.86 -12.61 1.88
C ILE A 62 13.25 -12.50 1.24
N PRO A 63 13.95 -11.35 1.24
CA PRO A 63 15.30 -11.26 0.66
C PRO A 63 16.29 -12.25 1.27
N MET A 64 16.24 -12.44 2.61
CA MET A 64 17.07 -13.42 3.29
C MET A 64 16.79 -14.84 2.79
N LEU A 65 15.51 -15.19 2.67
CA LEU A 65 15.07 -16.52 2.23
C LEU A 65 15.47 -16.77 0.75
N LEU A 66 15.21 -15.81 -0.13
CA LEU A 66 15.52 -15.94 -1.54
C LEU A 66 17.02 -16.14 -1.77
N LYS A 67 17.86 -15.38 -1.05
CA LYS A 67 19.30 -15.52 -1.10
C LYS A 67 19.78 -16.88 -0.58
N SER A 68 19.21 -17.34 0.54
CA SER A 68 19.65 -18.60 1.18
C SER A 68 19.23 -19.84 0.38
N ALA A 69 18.12 -19.76 -0.35
CA ALA A 69 17.59 -20.87 -1.13
C ALA A 69 17.94 -20.78 -2.63
N ASP A 70 18.67 -19.76 -3.06
CA ASP A 70 18.96 -19.44 -4.47
C ASP A 70 17.67 -19.39 -5.31
N TRP A 71 16.65 -18.75 -4.77
CA TRP A 71 15.35 -18.62 -5.43
C TRP A 71 15.19 -17.27 -6.09
N ASN A 72 14.57 -17.26 -7.26
CA ASN A 72 14.18 -16.06 -7.99
C ASN A 72 12.66 -15.92 -8.02
N TYR A 73 12.12 -14.98 -7.23
CA TYR A 73 10.71 -14.60 -7.22
C TYR A 73 10.58 -13.08 -7.28
N SER A 74 9.61 -12.59 -8.02
CA SER A 74 9.20 -11.19 -7.97
C SER A 74 8.31 -10.97 -6.75
N VAL A 75 8.56 -9.85 -6.04
CA VAL A 75 7.82 -9.49 -4.83
C VAL A 75 7.26 -8.09 -5.00
N SER A 76 6.01 -7.89 -4.64
CA SER A 76 5.36 -6.58 -4.65
C SER A 76 4.65 -6.34 -3.33
N LEU A 77 4.80 -5.13 -2.79
CA LEU A 77 4.12 -4.68 -1.58
C LEU A 77 2.90 -3.85 -1.95
N VAL A 78 1.75 -4.19 -1.38
CA VAL A 78 0.51 -3.41 -1.52
C VAL A 78 0.01 -3.07 -0.13
N LYS A 79 -0.13 -1.77 0.14
CA LYS A 79 -0.68 -1.23 1.38
C LYS A 79 -2.13 -0.77 1.18
N GLY A 80 -2.82 -0.43 2.26
CA GLY A 80 -4.14 0.18 2.19
C GLY A 80 -4.09 1.54 1.47
N ARG A 81 -5.18 1.93 0.78
CA ARG A 81 -5.24 3.18 -0.01
C ARG A 81 -4.88 4.44 0.79
N GLY A 82 -5.22 4.49 2.08
CA GLY A 82 -4.84 5.59 2.97
C GLY A 82 -3.32 5.74 3.19
N ARG A 83 -2.52 4.78 2.71
CA ARG A 83 -1.05 4.89 2.73
C ARG A 83 -0.48 5.48 1.45
N TYR A 84 -1.33 5.74 0.46
CA TYR A 84 -0.90 6.32 -0.82
C TYR A 84 -1.54 7.69 -1.02
N LEU A 85 -0.75 8.62 -1.51
CA LEU A 85 -1.22 9.92 -1.95
C LEU A 85 -2.15 9.76 -3.18
N CYS A 86 -3.23 10.53 -3.19
CA CYS A 86 -4.08 10.68 -4.36
C CYS A 86 -3.70 11.96 -5.10
N PRO A 87 -3.12 11.91 -6.31
CA PRO A 87 -2.71 13.12 -7.03
C PRO A 87 -3.86 14.10 -7.26
N LEU A 88 -5.07 13.60 -7.52
CA LEU A 88 -6.26 14.44 -7.65
C LEU A 88 -6.58 15.23 -6.37
N ARG A 89 -6.43 14.59 -5.20
CA ARG A 89 -6.63 15.28 -3.91
C ARG A 89 -5.55 16.30 -3.63
N LEU A 90 -4.29 15.97 -3.95
CA LEU A 90 -3.18 16.91 -3.81
C LEU A 90 -3.42 18.17 -4.66
N GLU A 91 -3.80 18.02 -5.91
CA GLU A 91 -4.15 19.11 -6.80
C GLU A 91 -5.30 19.97 -6.24
N GLN A 92 -6.39 19.33 -5.79
CA GLN A 92 -7.51 20.03 -5.17
C GLN A 92 -7.09 20.85 -3.92
N CYS A 93 -6.20 20.29 -3.08
CA CYS A 93 -5.68 21.00 -1.92
C CYS A 93 -4.81 22.21 -2.31
N LEU A 94 -3.99 22.08 -3.33
CA LEU A 94 -3.14 23.17 -3.83
C LEU A 94 -3.96 24.26 -4.53
N ASP A 95 -4.95 23.89 -5.32
CA ASP A 95 -5.83 24.86 -6.01
C ASP A 95 -6.73 25.59 -5.00
N GLY A 96 -7.25 24.89 -3.99
CA GLY A 96 -8.00 25.51 -2.91
C GLY A 96 -7.17 26.53 -2.10
N ALA A 97 -5.88 26.25 -1.88
CA ALA A 97 -4.97 27.18 -1.25
C ALA A 97 -4.74 28.44 -2.09
N LYS A 98 -4.51 28.30 -3.39
CA LYS A 98 -4.36 29.43 -4.33
C LYS A 98 -5.62 30.28 -4.46
N ALA A 99 -6.81 29.64 -4.50
CA ALA A 99 -8.09 30.33 -4.56
C ALA A 99 -8.33 31.22 -3.33
N LYS A 100 -7.90 30.76 -2.13
CA LYS A 100 -7.97 31.57 -0.90
C LYS A 100 -7.04 32.80 -0.94
N GLU A 101 -5.82 32.65 -1.46
CA GLU A 101 -4.89 33.78 -1.63
C GLU A 101 -5.43 34.84 -2.61
N SER A 102 -6.17 34.42 -3.62
CA SER A 102 -6.78 35.33 -4.63
C SER A 102 -8.15 35.88 -4.23
N GLY A 103 -8.69 35.49 -3.05
CA GLY A 103 -10.00 35.99 -2.57
C GLY A 103 -11.22 35.49 -3.33
N VAL A 104 -11.04 34.48 -4.20
CA VAL A 104 -12.13 33.90 -5.00
C VAL A 104 -12.69 32.68 -4.26
N PHE A 105 -13.74 32.88 -3.50
CA PHE A 105 -14.51 31.77 -2.88
C PHE A 105 -15.49 31.20 -3.90
N LEU A 106 -15.16 30.05 -4.47
CA LEU A 106 -16.08 29.22 -5.23
C LEU A 106 -16.36 27.94 -4.43
N PHE A 107 -17.57 27.88 -3.85
CA PHE A 107 -18.16 26.75 -3.14
C PHE A 107 -17.77 26.52 -1.68
N ASP A 108 -18.79 26.73 -0.88
CA ASP A 108 -18.92 26.54 0.56
C ASP A 108 -19.37 25.09 0.85
N ASP A 109 -18.55 24.08 0.53
CA ASP A 109 -18.89 22.70 0.87
C ASP A 109 -17.67 21.86 1.28
N GLU A 110 -17.64 21.55 2.57
CA GLU A 110 -17.19 20.29 3.20
C GLU A 110 -15.72 20.09 3.56
N VAL A 111 -14.80 20.94 3.40
CA VAL A 111 -13.60 20.83 4.26
C VAL A 111 -13.07 22.23 4.59
N ASN A 112 -13.21 22.66 5.83
CA ASN A 112 -12.47 23.78 6.41
C ASN A 112 -10.97 23.43 6.50
N PHE A 113 -10.40 22.97 5.37
CA PHE A 113 -8.99 22.71 5.27
C PHE A 113 -8.28 24.05 5.06
N ASN A 114 -7.70 24.55 6.14
CA ASN A 114 -6.91 25.78 6.16
C ASN A 114 -5.45 25.42 6.44
N PRO A 115 -4.70 24.92 5.46
CA PRO A 115 -3.33 24.50 5.64
C PRO A 115 -2.45 25.72 5.95
N SER A 116 -1.53 25.56 6.89
CA SER A 116 -0.48 26.56 7.12
C SER A 116 0.44 26.66 5.90
N GLU A 117 1.14 27.79 5.73
CA GLU A 117 2.13 27.96 4.67
C GLU A 117 3.15 26.80 4.61
N ASN A 118 3.54 26.28 5.76
CA ASN A 118 4.47 25.16 5.84
C ASN A 118 3.88 23.87 5.23
N ILE A 119 2.58 23.63 5.41
CA ILE A 119 1.90 22.48 4.82
C ILE A 119 1.77 22.63 3.30
N ILE A 120 1.45 23.84 2.83
CA ILE A 120 1.40 24.14 1.37
C ILE A 120 2.77 23.89 0.76
N LYS A 121 3.86 24.33 1.37
CA LYS A 121 5.22 24.06 0.88
C LYS A 121 5.53 22.55 0.81
N LYS A 122 5.11 21.76 1.82
CA LYS A 122 5.24 20.31 1.79
C LYS A 122 4.46 19.70 0.62
N TYR A 123 3.22 20.14 0.39
CA TYR A 123 2.39 19.65 -0.72
C TYR A 123 2.99 19.97 -2.08
N LEU A 124 3.53 21.17 -2.26
CA LEU A 124 4.26 21.53 -3.50
C LEU A 124 5.50 20.66 -3.72
N THR A 125 6.22 20.30 -2.64
CA THR A 125 7.36 19.40 -2.71
C THR A 125 6.93 17.99 -3.10
N MET A 126 5.80 17.50 -2.57
CA MET A 126 5.21 16.20 -2.93
C MET A 126 4.76 16.16 -4.39
N ASP A 127 4.10 17.22 -4.86
CA ASP A 127 3.66 17.35 -6.25
C ASP A 127 4.84 17.29 -7.21
N LYS A 128 5.91 18.02 -6.89
CA LYS A 128 7.14 17.97 -7.65
C LYS A 128 7.77 16.57 -7.64
N ALA A 129 7.86 15.92 -6.47
CA ALA A 129 8.47 14.60 -6.34
C ALA A 129 7.72 13.52 -7.14
N ILE A 130 6.38 13.61 -7.21
CA ILE A 130 5.56 12.74 -8.05
C ILE A 130 5.79 13.05 -9.53
N SER A 131 5.78 14.32 -9.92
CA SER A 131 5.98 14.76 -11.30
C SER A 131 7.36 14.36 -11.83
N ASP A 132 8.38 14.46 -11.00
CA ASP A 132 9.77 14.05 -11.32
C ASP A 132 9.97 12.52 -11.24
N GLY A 133 8.98 11.76 -10.76
CA GLY A 133 9.08 10.31 -10.58
C GLY A 133 10.03 9.87 -9.46
N THR A 134 10.47 10.79 -8.59
CA THR A 134 11.38 10.50 -7.48
C THR A 134 10.67 9.90 -6.28
N TRP A 135 9.34 10.00 -6.22
CA TRP A 135 8.49 9.43 -5.19
C TRP A 135 7.19 8.90 -5.82
N LEU A 136 6.76 7.72 -5.38
CA LEU A 136 5.57 7.05 -5.93
C LEU A 136 4.30 7.27 -5.07
N GLY A 137 4.34 8.21 -4.13
CA GLY A 137 3.18 8.54 -3.31
C GLY A 137 2.96 7.64 -2.10
N ASP A 138 3.86 6.72 -1.76
CA ASP A 138 3.78 5.92 -0.54
C ASP A 138 4.21 6.76 0.67
N ARG A 139 3.29 6.99 1.61
CA ARG A 139 3.53 7.74 2.84
C ARG A 139 4.77 7.28 3.61
N ASP A 140 4.97 5.97 3.70
CA ASP A 140 6.05 5.40 4.52
C ASP A 140 7.43 5.60 3.91
N SER A 141 7.49 5.91 2.62
CA SER A 141 8.73 6.25 1.89
C SER A 141 8.99 7.75 1.80
N TRP A 142 8.09 8.60 2.32
CA TRP A 142 8.32 10.04 2.38
C TRP A 142 9.39 10.36 3.43
N PRO A 143 10.40 11.19 3.12
CA PRO A 143 11.54 11.40 4.00
C PRO A 143 11.21 12.21 5.27
N ASP A 144 10.18 13.04 5.22
CA ASP A 144 9.79 13.90 6.34
C ASP A 144 8.65 13.32 7.15
N ILE A 145 8.54 13.77 8.40
CA ILE A 145 7.42 13.42 9.28
C ILE A 145 6.14 14.05 8.71
N LEU A 146 5.12 13.20 8.50
CA LEU A 146 3.77 13.60 8.11
C LEU A 146 2.80 13.22 9.22
N GLU A 147 2.20 14.22 9.83
CA GLU A 147 1.11 14.01 10.77
C GLU A 147 -0.16 13.50 10.04
N ASP A 148 -1.00 12.78 10.74
CA ASP A 148 -2.23 12.25 10.16
C ASP A 148 -3.18 13.35 9.68
N ILE A 149 -3.18 14.50 10.38
CA ILE A 149 -4.02 15.63 10.02
C ILE A 149 -3.61 16.24 8.66
N ASP A 150 -2.32 16.25 8.36
CA ASP A 150 -1.77 16.76 7.09
C ASP A 150 -1.88 15.74 5.96
N TRP A 151 -1.87 14.45 6.31
CA TRP A 151 -1.93 13.37 5.34
C TRP A 151 -3.36 13.02 4.87
N ARG A 152 -4.34 13.04 5.79
CA ARG A 152 -5.73 12.67 5.49
C ARG A 152 -6.34 13.38 4.28
N PRO A 153 -6.16 14.69 4.09
CA PRO A 153 -6.71 15.39 2.93
C PRO A 153 -6.18 14.88 1.59
N LEU A 154 -4.97 14.33 1.58
CA LEU A 154 -4.29 13.83 0.38
C LEU A 154 -4.69 12.42 -0.01
N THR A 155 -5.52 11.74 0.77
CA THR A 155 -5.88 10.34 0.53
C THR A 155 -7.36 10.17 0.20
N VAL A 156 -7.68 9.02 -0.37
CA VAL A 156 -9.07 8.63 -0.67
C VAL A 156 -9.35 7.23 -0.15
N ASN A 157 -10.57 7.00 0.28
CA ASN A 157 -11.07 5.67 0.55
C ASN A 157 -11.64 5.04 -0.74
N ARG A 158 -12.16 3.81 -0.63
CA ARG A 158 -12.70 3.07 -1.78
C ARG A 158 -13.87 3.77 -2.45
N SER A 159 -14.75 4.41 -1.69
CA SER A 159 -15.94 5.08 -2.20
C SER A 159 -15.62 6.42 -2.88
N GLN A 160 -14.55 7.08 -2.46
CA GLN A 160 -14.12 8.37 -2.99
C GLN A 160 -13.21 8.25 -4.22
N CYS A 161 -12.66 7.08 -4.48
CA CYS A 161 -11.74 6.87 -5.58
C CYS A 161 -12.47 6.71 -6.91
N ALA A 162 -12.13 7.53 -7.91
CA ALA A 162 -12.69 7.45 -9.26
C ALA A 162 -12.29 6.16 -10.02
N GLY A 163 -11.36 5.38 -9.50
CA GLY A 163 -10.91 4.13 -10.08
C GLY A 163 -10.44 4.29 -11.53
N ARG A 164 -10.97 3.46 -12.44
CA ARG A 164 -10.59 3.49 -13.86
C ARG A 164 -10.97 4.79 -14.61
N LYS A 165 -11.79 5.63 -14.01
CA LYS A 165 -12.19 6.94 -14.58
C LYS A 165 -11.27 8.07 -14.11
N CYS A 166 -10.29 7.78 -13.25
CA CYS A 166 -9.32 8.75 -12.78
C CYS A 166 -8.38 9.12 -13.92
N ARG A 167 -8.03 10.41 -14.02
CA ARG A 167 -7.06 10.90 -15.01
C ARG A 167 -5.59 10.60 -14.67
N TYR A 168 -5.36 10.12 -13.44
CA TYR A 168 -4.05 9.73 -12.91
C TYR A 168 -3.92 8.20 -12.83
#